data_cc7d92ca2c1f74643d57a03255da79ef
#
_entry.id   cc7d92ca2c1f74643d57a03255da79ef
#
_cell.length_a   1.000
_cell.length_b   1.000
_cell.length_c   1.000
_cell.angle_alpha   90.00
_cell.angle_beta   90.00
_cell.angle_gamma   90.00
#
_symmetry.space_group_name_H-M   'P 1'
#
loop_
_entity.id
_entity.type
_entity.pdbx_description
1 polymer ?
#
loop_
_entity_poly.entity_id
_entity_poly.type
_entity_poly.pdbx_seq_one_letter_code
_entity_poly.pdbx_strand_id
1 'polypeptide(L)'
;MNRRELLRASLASGTGMLVAPARAAAAAADAASTDGTPAQFLPKARPDPAPQKDDLDKYLICPYCGMDRRYFHKTRMLIHYSNDVPDPLCAIHCAAISIALNLRLDPKAIYVADNGVDADPRPLLEAEKATFLVGSDIPGVMTTNSKMAYGSPAAAAAAQREHGGKLMDFRQALRVAFADLVDDMDGMRRAREERGRRAVRRAP
;
A
#
# COMPACT_ATOMS: atom_id res chain seq x y z
N MET A 1 -0.28 69.71 -31.13
CA MET A 1 -0.34 68.24 -30.96
C MET A 1 -1.75 67.89 -30.54
N ASN A 2 -2.51 67.27 -31.43
CA ASN A 2 -3.95 67.04 -31.30
C ASN A 2 -4.19 65.66 -30.66
N ARG A 3 -5.16 65.62 -29.71
CA ARG A 3 -5.56 64.43 -28.95
C ARG A 3 -5.93 63.20 -29.78
N ARG A 4 -5.98 63.32 -31.09
CA ARG A 4 -6.30 62.24 -32.03
C ARG A 4 -5.10 61.42 -32.51
N GLU A 5 -3.87 61.87 -32.29
CA GLU A 5 -2.66 61.12 -32.68
C GLU A 5 -2.12 60.23 -31.59
N LEU A 6 -2.57 60.35 -30.33
CA LEU A 6 -2.20 59.51 -29.21
C LEU A 6 -2.98 58.18 -29.13
N LEU A 7 -3.96 57.99 -30.00
CA LEU A 7 -4.83 56.76 -30.00
C LEU A 7 -4.46 55.78 -31.11
N ARG A 8 -3.37 56.03 -31.90
CA ARG A 8 -2.97 55.12 -32.97
C ARG A 8 -1.67 54.35 -32.73
N ALA A 9 -1.06 54.45 -31.58
CA ALA A 9 0.22 53.83 -31.26
C ALA A 9 0.12 52.66 -30.24
N SER A 10 -1.06 52.11 -29.99
CA SER A 10 -1.24 51.02 -28.98
C SER A 10 -1.90 49.78 -29.55
N LEU A 11 -1.45 49.34 -30.72
CA LEU A 11 -1.94 48.10 -31.34
C LEU A 11 -0.79 47.37 -32.07
N ALA A 12 0.20 46.88 -31.33
CA ALA A 12 1.09 45.81 -31.79
C ALA A 12 2.04 45.38 -30.66
N SER A 13 1.57 44.66 -29.68
CA SER A 13 2.40 43.75 -28.88
C SER A 13 1.47 42.73 -28.26
N GLY A 14 0.91 41.86 -29.10
CA GLY A 14 0.25 40.63 -28.70
C GLY A 14 1.30 39.62 -28.26
N THR A 15 1.74 39.66 -27.02
CA THR A 15 2.41 38.54 -26.39
C THR A 15 1.39 37.43 -26.27
N GLY A 16 1.41 36.52 -27.24
CA GLY A 16 0.68 35.25 -27.17
C GLY A 16 1.21 34.45 -26.02
N MET A 17 0.50 34.54 -24.89
CA MET A 17 0.61 33.61 -23.79
C MET A 17 0.08 32.27 -24.31
N LEU A 18 1.00 31.38 -24.69
CA LEU A 18 0.71 29.99 -24.97
C LEU A 18 0.20 29.38 -23.63
N VAL A 19 -1.09 29.42 -23.43
CA VAL A 19 -1.77 28.59 -22.45
C VAL A 19 -1.65 27.18 -22.98
N ALA A 20 -0.60 26.47 -22.54
CA ALA A 20 -0.50 25.04 -22.75
C ALA A 20 -1.75 24.39 -22.13
N PRO A 21 -2.48 23.57 -22.88
CA PRO A 21 -3.69 22.96 -22.34
C PRO A 21 -3.29 22.05 -21.17
N ALA A 22 -3.84 22.36 -19.99
CA ALA A 22 -3.78 21.53 -18.78
C ALA A 22 -4.58 20.20 -18.95
N ARG A 23 -4.51 19.62 -20.16
CA ARG A 23 -5.24 18.40 -20.53
C ARG A 23 -4.41 17.13 -20.40
N ALA A 24 -3.11 17.22 -20.10
CA ALA A 24 -2.25 16.05 -20.01
C ALA A 24 -2.28 15.35 -18.62
N ALA A 25 -2.86 15.97 -17.60
CA ALA A 25 -2.92 15.37 -16.25
C ALA A 25 -4.18 14.55 -15.98
N ALA A 26 -5.23 14.69 -16.80
CA ALA A 26 -6.49 13.96 -16.61
C ALA A 26 -6.56 12.61 -17.37
N ALA A 27 -5.64 12.35 -18.29
CA ALA A 27 -5.68 11.14 -19.13
C ALA A 27 -5.10 9.88 -18.47
N ALA A 28 -4.56 9.98 -17.25
CA ALA A 28 -4.04 8.81 -16.52
C ALA A 28 -5.08 8.17 -15.57
N ALA A 29 -6.29 8.73 -15.46
CA ALA A 29 -7.28 8.29 -14.47
C ALA A 29 -8.33 7.30 -15.02
N ASP A 30 -8.38 7.05 -16.33
CA ASP A 30 -9.42 6.24 -16.97
C ASP A 30 -8.88 5.06 -17.81
N ALA A 31 -7.77 4.46 -17.43
CA ALA A 31 -7.47 3.13 -17.93
C ALA A 31 -8.35 2.14 -17.15
N ALA A 32 -9.60 1.99 -17.58
CA ALA A 32 -10.41 0.85 -17.15
C ALA A 32 -9.59 -0.41 -17.37
N SER A 33 -9.41 -1.23 -16.32
CA SER A 33 -8.67 -2.47 -16.48
C SER A 33 -9.37 -3.32 -17.54
N THR A 34 -8.62 -3.85 -18.48
CA THR A 34 -9.16 -4.72 -19.54
C THR A 34 -9.67 -6.05 -19.01
N ASP A 35 -9.44 -6.34 -17.72
CA ASP A 35 -9.82 -7.56 -17.01
C ASP A 35 -11.07 -7.40 -16.13
N GLY A 36 -11.68 -6.21 -16.12
CA GLY A 36 -12.85 -5.91 -15.30
C GLY A 36 -12.54 -5.51 -13.86
N THR A 37 -11.25 -5.39 -13.46
CA THR A 37 -10.89 -4.86 -12.14
C THR A 37 -11.39 -3.42 -12.01
N PRO A 38 -12.20 -3.09 -10.99
CA PRO A 38 -12.66 -1.72 -10.78
C PRO A 38 -11.48 -0.76 -10.58
N ALA A 39 -11.54 0.43 -11.18
CA ALA A 39 -10.44 1.40 -11.18
C ALA A 39 -9.93 1.79 -9.78
N GLN A 40 -10.81 1.77 -8.76
CA GLN A 40 -10.42 2.05 -7.38
C GLN A 40 -9.49 1.01 -6.75
N PHE A 41 -9.41 -0.19 -7.32
CA PHE A 41 -8.60 -1.29 -6.83
C PHE A 41 -7.31 -1.50 -7.63
N LEU A 42 -7.16 -0.82 -8.75
CA LEU A 42 -5.91 -0.85 -9.49
C LEU A 42 -4.79 -0.20 -8.68
N PRO A 43 -3.56 -0.75 -8.71
CA PRO A 43 -2.40 -0.09 -8.15
C PRO A 43 -2.26 1.33 -8.72
N LYS A 44 -2.20 2.34 -7.83
CA LYS A 44 -2.21 3.76 -8.22
C LYS A 44 -0.83 4.39 -8.32
N ALA A 45 0.20 3.65 -7.93
CA ALA A 45 1.57 4.12 -8.05
C ALA A 45 2.00 4.16 -9.52
N ARG A 46 2.94 5.03 -9.85
CA ARG A 46 3.59 5.04 -11.17
C ARG A 46 4.54 3.83 -11.28
N PRO A 47 4.82 3.32 -12.51
CA PRO A 47 5.82 2.30 -12.70
C PRO A 47 7.16 2.71 -12.08
N ASP A 48 7.75 1.80 -11.30
CA ASP A 48 9.04 1.96 -10.63
C ASP A 48 9.80 0.63 -10.73
N PRO A 49 10.94 0.58 -11.45
CA PRO A 49 11.70 -0.66 -11.63
C PRO A 49 12.42 -1.13 -10.35
N ALA A 50 12.50 -0.29 -9.32
CA ALA A 50 13.15 -0.60 -8.05
C ALA A 50 12.33 -0.11 -6.85
N PRO A 51 11.07 -0.56 -6.70
CA PRO A 51 10.14 0.01 -5.73
C PRO A 51 10.52 -0.27 -4.27
N GLN A 52 11.33 -1.28 -4.01
CA GLN A 52 11.82 -1.65 -2.68
C GLN A 52 12.87 -0.67 -2.12
N LYS A 53 13.53 0.12 -2.98
CA LYS A 53 14.48 1.16 -2.53
C LYS A 53 13.70 2.35 -2.00
N ASP A 54 14.01 2.76 -0.78
CA ASP A 54 13.38 3.90 -0.11
C ASP A 54 11.84 3.85 -0.16
N ASP A 55 11.29 2.64 0.02
CA ASP A 55 9.87 2.33 -0.17
C ASP A 55 8.94 3.17 0.70
N LEU A 56 9.36 3.52 1.92
CA LEU A 56 8.57 4.34 2.84
C LEU A 56 8.60 5.83 2.49
N ASP A 57 9.62 6.32 1.80
CA ASP A 57 9.67 7.70 1.34
C ASP A 57 8.85 7.90 0.07
N LYS A 58 8.81 6.87 -0.79
CA LYS A 58 8.01 6.87 -2.01
C LYS A 58 6.54 6.52 -1.78
N TYR A 59 6.25 5.60 -0.85
CA TYR A 59 4.92 4.98 -0.69
C TYR A 59 4.53 4.88 0.79
N LEU A 60 4.17 5.99 1.39
CA LEU A 60 3.88 6.05 2.83
C LEU A 60 2.54 5.39 3.20
N ILE A 61 1.53 5.50 2.34
CA ILE A 61 0.14 5.13 2.66
C ILE A 61 -0.29 3.86 1.91
N CYS A 62 -0.90 2.92 2.63
CA CYS A 62 -1.51 1.74 2.05
C CYS A 62 -2.76 2.12 1.23
N PRO A 63 -2.84 1.81 -0.08
CA PRO A 63 -3.94 2.24 -0.95
C PRO A 63 -5.27 1.56 -0.63
N TYR A 64 -5.27 0.44 0.09
CA TYR A 64 -6.49 -0.31 0.43
C TYR A 64 -7.16 0.16 1.72
N CYS A 65 -6.38 0.47 2.75
CA CYS A 65 -6.92 0.77 4.08
C CYS A 65 -6.54 2.14 4.64
N GLY A 66 -5.65 2.88 3.95
CA GLY A 66 -5.21 4.22 4.37
C GLY A 66 -4.23 4.23 5.55
N MET A 67 -3.71 3.07 5.97
CA MET A 67 -2.74 3.02 7.08
C MET A 67 -1.37 3.53 6.66
N ASP A 68 -0.70 4.24 7.58
CA ASP A 68 0.67 4.70 7.46
C ASP A 68 1.61 3.49 7.57
N ARG A 69 2.36 3.20 6.50
CA ARG A 69 3.27 2.07 6.41
C ARG A 69 4.54 2.25 7.23
N ARG A 70 4.93 3.48 7.56
CA ARG A 70 6.05 3.76 8.46
C ARG A 70 5.70 3.43 9.91
N TYR A 71 4.50 3.79 10.33
CA TYR A 71 3.99 3.41 11.66
C TYR A 71 3.85 1.89 11.79
N PHE A 72 3.37 1.22 10.73
CA PHE A 72 3.21 -0.24 10.67
C PHE A 72 4.37 -0.95 9.96
N HIS A 73 5.59 -0.42 10.07
CA HIS A 73 6.75 -0.92 9.33
C HIS A 73 7.08 -2.40 9.57
N LYS A 74 6.68 -2.95 10.72
CA LYS A 74 6.93 -4.35 11.10
C LYS A 74 6.10 -5.37 10.31
N THR A 75 4.98 -4.95 9.74
CA THR A 75 4.09 -5.83 8.97
C THR A 75 3.99 -5.43 7.50
N ARG A 76 4.63 -4.29 7.12
CA ARG A 76 4.50 -3.75 5.77
C ARG A 76 4.96 -4.71 4.70
N MET A 77 4.29 -4.65 3.59
CA MET A 77 4.60 -5.40 2.39
C MET A 77 4.68 -4.49 1.17
N LEU A 78 5.27 -5.00 0.10
CA LEU A 78 5.32 -4.33 -1.19
C LEU A 78 5.23 -5.40 -2.29
N ILE A 79 4.27 -5.28 -3.18
CA ILE A 79 4.18 -6.13 -4.37
C ILE A 79 4.71 -5.33 -5.55
N HIS A 80 5.66 -5.91 -6.29
CA HIS A 80 6.16 -5.38 -7.55
C HIS A 80 5.57 -6.22 -8.68
N TYR A 81 4.62 -5.67 -9.42
CA TYR A 81 3.92 -6.36 -10.49
C TYR A 81 4.72 -6.38 -11.82
N SER A 82 4.28 -7.23 -12.75
CA SER A 82 4.94 -7.46 -14.06
C SER A 82 5.02 -6.22 -14.95
N ASN A 83 4.14 -5.25 -14.74
CA ASN A 83 4.11 -3.95 -15.43
C ASN A 83 4.93 -2.85 -14.73
N ASP A 84 5.80 -3.23 -13.79
CA ASP A 84 6.58 -2.34 -12.92
C ASP A 84 5.77 -1.46 -11.96
N VAL A 85 4.46 -1.61 -11.89
CA VAL A 85 3.65 -0.89 -10.92
C VAL A 85 3.78 -1.54 -9.54
N PRO A 86 4.21 -0.79 -8.52
CA PRO A 86 4.24 -1.29 -7.15
C PRO A 86 2.89 -1.15 -6.46
N ASP A 87 2.60 -2.07 -5.57
CA ASP A 87 1.45 -1.98 -4.66
C ASP A 87 1.94 -2.00 -3.21
N PRO A 88 2.01 -0.82 -2.56
CA PRO A 88 2.57 -0.67 -1.21
C PRO A 88 1.52 -0.92 -0.13
N LEU A 89 1.73 -1.92 0.70
CA LEU A 89 0.74 -2.49 1.60
C LEU A 89 1.21 -2.40 3.06
N CYS A 90 0.27 -2.28 4.00
CA CYS A 90 0.58 -2.23 5.42
C CYS A 90 0.74 -3.62 6.06
N ALA A 91 0.14 -4.66 5.46
CA ALA A 91 0.20 -6.03 5.98
C ALA A 91 -0.22 -7.05 4.91
N ILE A 92 -0.03 -8.33 5.22
CA ILE A 92 -0.41 -9.46 4.36
C ILE A 92 -1.92 -9.53 4.10
N HIS A 93 -2.76 -9.00 4.99
CA HIS A 93 -4.20 -8.83 4.77
C HIS A 93 -4.47 -8.02 3.49
N CYS A 94 -3.86 -6.85 3.36
CA CYS A 94 -3.99 -6.03 2.15
C CYS A 94 -3.30 -6.66 0.93
N ALA A 95 -2.24 -7.46 1.13
CA ALA A 95 -1.59 -8.19 0.05
C ALA A 95 -2.50 -9.29 -0.52
N ALA A 96 -3.26 -9.99 0.32
CA ALA A 96 -4.26 -10.95 -0.13
C ALA A 96 -5.33 -10.27 -0.99
N ILE A 97 -5.80 -9.08 -0.60
CA ILE A 97 -6.77 -8.29 -1.38
C ILE A 97 -6.15 -7.86 -2.72
N SER A 98 -4.93 -7.32 -2.70
CA SER A 98 -4.23 -6.89 -3.91
C SER A 98 -4.09 -8.02 -4.93
N ILE A 99 -3.59 -9.17 -4.50
CA ILE A 99 -3.40 -10.35 -5.35
C ILE A 99 -4.73 -10.84 -5.92
N ALA A 100 -5.80 -10.86 -5.12
CA ALA A 100 -7.12 -11.28 -5.57
C ALA A 100 -7.73 -10.34 -6.62
N LEU A 101 -7.41 -9.05 -6.57
CA LEU A 101 -7.94 -8.05 -7.49
C LEU A 101 -7.13 -7.90 -8.77
N ASN A 102 -5.85 -8.26 -8.75
CA ASN A 102 -4.93 -8.12 -9.88
C ASN A 102 -4.62 -9.47 -10.55
N LEU A 103 -5.67 -10.22 -10.91
CA LEU A 103 -5.56 -11.60 -11.41
C LEU A 103 -4.72 -11.75 -12.69
N ARG A 104 -4.54 -10.68 -13.46
CA ARG A 104 -3.76 -10.71 -14.72
C ARG A 104 -2.36 -10.11 -14.58
N LEU A 105 -2.02 -9.61 -13.41
CA LEU A 105 -0.71 -9.04 -13.14
C LEU A 105 0.08 -10.02 -12.26
N ASP A 106 1.04 -10.71 -12.86
CA ASP A 106 1.93 -11.56 -12.10
C ASP A 106 2.88 -10.71 -11.25
N PRO A 107 3.05 -10.99 -9.95
CA PRO A 107 4.08 -10.36 -9.15
C PRO A 107 5.48 -10.75 -9.66
N LYS A 108 6.33 -9.78 -10.00
CA LYS A 108 7.76 -9.99 -10.22
C LYS A 108 8.47 -10.33 -8.92
N ALA A 109 8.07 -9.65 -7.84
CA ALA A 109 8.58 -9.88 -6.50
C ALA A 109 7.55 -9.41 -5.46
N ILE A 110 7.53 -10.07 -4.32
CA ILE A 110 6.77 -9.66 -3.13
C ILE A 110 7.77 -9.49 -2.01
N TYR A 111 7.75 -8.32 -1.36
CA TYR A 111 8.63 -7.99 -0.26
C TYR A 111 7.85 -7.88 1.04
N VAL A 112 8.49 -8.26 2.15
CA VAL A 112 7.96 -8.20 3.51
C VAL A 112 8.99 -7.60 4.46
N ALA A 113 8.55 -7.04 5.55
CA ALA A 113 9.44 -6.55 6.59
C ALA A 113 10.10 -7.70 7.36
N ASP A 114 11.43 -7.64 7.54
CA ASP A 114 12.20 -8.62 8.32
C ASP A 114 12.21 -8.26 9.80
N ASN A 115 11.46 -8.99 10.60
CA ASN A 115 11.45 -8.81 12.06
C ASN A 115 12.60 -9.51 12.78
N GLY A 116 13.41 -10.27 12.05
CA GLY A 116 14.65 -10.84 12.58
C GLY A 116 15.79 -9.84 12.69
N VAL A 117 15.66 -8.64 12.10
CA VAL A 117 16.64 -7.57 12.15
C VAL A 117 16.14 -6.47 13.07
N ASP A 118 16.95 -6.05 14.06
CA ASP A 118 16.59 -4.94 14.93
C ASP A 118 16.95 -3.60 14.27
N ALA A 119 16.02 -3.08 13.47
CA ALA A 119 16.13 -1.80 12.76
C ALA A 119 14.77 -1.07 12.75
N ASP A 120 14.81 0.24 12.66
CA ASP A 120 13.63 1.09 12.51
C ASP A 120 13.84 2.08 11.35
N PRO A 121 13.10 1.92 10.24
CA PRO A 121 12.15 0.85 9.95
C PRO A 121 12.82 -0.51 9.69
N ARG A 122 12.08 -1.62 9.88
CA ARG A 122 12.56 -2.97 9.52
C ARG A 122 12.94 -3.01 8.03
N PRO A 123 14.04 -3.68 7.63
CA PRO A 123 14.38 -3.84 6.22
C PRO A 123 13.36 -4.71 5.49
N LEU A 124 13.30 -4.58 4.16
CA LEU A 124 12.52 -5.48 3.31
C LEU A 124 13.37 -6.66 2.85
N LEU A 125 12.74 -7.84 2.79
CA LEU A 125 13.25 -9.04 2.12
C LEU A 125 12.18 -9.64 1.21
N GLU A 126 12.58 -10.49 0.28
CA GLU A 126 11.62 -11.22 -0.56
C GLU A 126 10.79 -12.21 0.29
N ALA A 127 9.48 -12.18 0.11
CA ALA A 127 8.54 -12.97 0.91
C ALA A 127 8.78 -14.49 0.82
N GLU A 128 9.18 -14.97 -0.35
CA GLU A 128 9.50 -16.40 -0.57
C GLU A 128 10.74 -16.88 0.21
N LYS A 129 11.60 -15.95 0.65
CA LYS A 129 12.79 -16.24 1.48
C LYS A 129 12.50 -16.12 2.97
N ALA A 130 11.32 -15.62 3.34
CA ALA A 130 10.94 -15.40 4.73
C ALA A 130 10.29 -16.64 5.35
N THR A 131 10.52 -16.80 6.66
CA THR A 131 9.70 -17.67 7.52
C THR A 131 8.68 -16.81 8.26
N PHE A 132 7.41 -17.16 8.17
CA PHE A 132 6.32 -16.46 8.81
C PHE A 132 5.94 -17.10 10.14
N LEU A 133 5.83 -16.32 11.19
CA LEU A 133 5.21 -16.69 12.45
C LEU A 133 3.73 -16.27 12.41
N VAL A 134 2.83 -17.26 12.42
CA VAL A 134 1.39 -17.06 12.28
C VAL A 134 0.67 -17.43 13.56
N GLY A 135 -0.24 -16.56 14.02
CA GLY A 135 -1.07 -16.81 15.20
C GLY A 135 -0.33 -16.71 16.52
N SER A 136 0.71 -15.87 16.57
CA SER A 136 1.40 -15.51 17.82
C SER A 136 0.60 -14.47 18.63
N ASP A 137 1.02 -14.20 19.86
CA ASP A 137 0.46 -13.13 20.70
C ASP A 137 0.91 -11.72 20.27
N ILE A 138 1.85 -11.61 19.32
CA ILE A 138 2.25 -10.34 18.71
C ILE A 138 1.04 -9.75 17.99
N PRO A 139 0.66 -8.49 18.26
CA PRO A 139 -0.51 -7.87 17.62
C PRO A 139 -0.40 -7.85 16.09
N GLY A 140 -1.43 -8.35 15.40
CA GLY A 140 -1.55 -8.24 13.94
C GLY A 140 -2.00 -6.85 13.49
N VAL A 141 -1.77 -6.55 12.22
CA VAL A 141 -2.27 -5.33 11.57
C VAL A 141 -3.34 -5.72 10.55
N MET A 142 -4.53 -5.15 10.69
CA MET A 142 -5.73 -5.49 9.90
C MET A 142 -6.22 -6.93 10.06
N THR A 143 -5.71 -7.66 11.04
CA THR A 143 -6.08 -9.05 11.32
C THR A 143 -5.90 -9.33 12.81
N THR A 144 -6.74 -10.20 13.37
CA THR A 144 -6.56 -10.70 14.74
C THR A 144 -5.54 -11.84 14.79
N ASN A 145 -5.33 -12.54 13.68
CA ASN A 145 -4.39 -13.64 13.53
C ASN A 145 -3.08 -13.10 12.96
N SER A 146 -2.13 -12.78 13.83
CA SER A 146 -0.85 -12.14 13.43
C SER A 146 -0.06 -12.97 12.43
N LYS A 147 0.67 -12.29 11.55
CA LYS A 147 1.54 -12.92 10.54
C LYS A 147 2.80 -12.07 10.39
N MET A 148 3.85 -12.44 11.13
CA MET A 148 5.12 -11.72 11.19
C MET A 148 6.18 -12.47 10.39
N ALA A 149 6.92 -11.76 9.53
CA ALA A 149 7.96 -12.37 8.69
C ALA A 149 9.35 -12.18 9.29
N TYR A 150 10.20 -13.18 9.11
CA TYR A 150 11.59 -13.23 9.57
C TYR A 150 12.49 -13.75 8.45
N GLY A 151 13.58 -13.08 8.18
CA GLY A 151 14.56 -13.49 7.17
C GLY A 151 15.45 -14.66 7.62
N SER A 152 15.51 -14.92 8.93
CA SER A 152 16.26 -16.04 9.51
C SER A 152 15.32 -17.06 10.14
N PRO A 153 15.41 -18.35 9.76
CA PRO A 153 14.66 -19.42 10.44
C PRO A 153 14.96 -19.49 11.93
N ALA A 154 16.19 -19.18 12.34
CA ALA A 154 16.58 -19.15 13.76
C ALA A 154 15.86 -18.02 14.53
N ALA A 155 15.75 -16.83 13.93
CA ALA A 155 14.99 -15.71 14.51
C ALA A 155 13.50 -16.04 14.58
N ALA A 156 12.92 -16.64 13.55
CA ALA A 156 11.53 -17.11 13.56
C ALA A 156 11.26 -18.14 14.66
N ALA A 157 12.16 -19.10 14.84
CA ALA A 157 12.05 -20.10 15.91
C ALA A 157 12.22 -19.51 17.30
N ALA A 158 13.07 -18.48 17.47
CA ALA A 158 13.20 -17.75 18.73
C ALA A 158 11.90 -17.02 19.06
N ALA A 159 11.35 -16.27 18.10
CA ALA A 159 10.08 -15.58 18.24
C ALA A 159 8.91 -16.54 18.54
N GLN A 160 8.91 -17.72 17.90
CA GLN A 160 7.89 -18.75 18.18
C GLN A 160 7.97 -19.27 19.63
N ARG A 161 9.16 -19.45 20.19
CA ARG A 161 9.31 -19.89 21.58
C ARG A 161 8.82 -18.82 22.57
N GLU A 162 8.98 -17.57 22.24
CA GLU A 162 8.59 -16.44 23.10
C GLU A 162 7.10 -16.10 22.97
N HIS A 163 6.57 -16.11 21.75
CA HIS A 163 5.25 -15.56 21.41
C HIS A 163 4.24 -16.62 20.96
N GLY A 164 4.60 -17.89 20.93
CA GLY A 164 3.74 -18.95 20.42
C GLY A 164 3.53 -18.85 18.90
N GLY A 165 2.44 -19.46 18.42
CA GLY A 165 2.11 -19.47 17.00
C GLY A 165 2.73 -20.63 16.22
N LYS A 166 2.65 -20.57 14.90
CA LYS A 166 3.13 -21.61 13.97
C LYS A 166 4.05 -21.02 12.92
N LEU A 167 5.15 -21.70 12.62
CA LEU A 167 6.04 -21.33 11.52
C LEU A 167 5.47 -21.84 10.20
N MET A 168 5.48 -20.98 9.18
CA MET A 168 4.92 -21.24 7.87
C MET A 168 5.80 -20.59 6.79
N ASP A 169 5.77 -21.10 5.57
CA ASP A 169 6.26 -20.39 4.40
C ASP A 169 5.27 -19.26 3.97
N PHE A 170 5.69 -18.44 3.01
CA PHE A 170 4.86 -17.34 2.51
C PHE A 170 3.53 -17.83 1.93
N ARG A 171 3.52 -18.90 1.15
CA ARG A 171 2.30 -19.47 0.55
C ARG A 171 1.30 -19.93 1.60
N GLN A 172 1.79 -20.58 2.64
CA GLN A 172 0.95 -21.04 3.76
C GLN A 172 0.38 -19.84 4.52
N ALA A 173 1.21 -18.85 4.85
CA ALA A 173 0.77 -17.61 5.51
C ALA A 173 -0.25 -16.82 4.66
N LEU A 174 -0.06 -16.77 3.35
CA LEU A 174 -1.00 -16.13 2.42
C LEU A 174 -2.35 -16.86 2.37
N ARG A 175 -2.36 -18.20 2.36
CA ARG A 175 -3.61 -18.97 2.45
C ARG A 175 -4.37 -18.68 3.74
N VAL A 176 -3.66 -18.58 4.86
CA VAL A 176 -4.27 -18.19 6.13
C VAL A 176 -4.82 -16.78 6.04
N ALA A 177 -4.09 -15.83 5.43
CA ALA A 177 -4.57 -14.46 5.24
C ALA A 177 -5.85 -14.40 4.41
N PHE A 178 -5.97 -15.19 3.34
CA PHE A 178 -7.22 -15.33 2.57
C PHE A 178 -8.37 -15.90 3.39
N ALA A 179 -8.10 -16.94 4.19
CA ALA A 179 -9.13 -17.55 5.04
C ALA A 179 -9.65 -16.58 6.12
N ASP A 180 -8.75 -15.76 6.67
CA ASP A 180 -9.09 -14.81 7.74
C ASP A 180 -9.84 -13.56 7.23
N LEU A 181 -9.91 -13.30 5.90
CA LEU A 181 -10.47 -12.05 5.35
C LEU A 181 -11.89 -11.75 5.84
N VAL A 182 -12.73 -12.77 5.98
CA VAL A 182 -14.13 -12.58 6.42
C VAL A 182 -14.17 -12.09 7.87
N ASP A 183 -13.46 -12.78 8.76
CA ASP A 183 -13.40 -12.43 10.18
C ASP A 183 -12.72 -11.08 10.41
N ASP A 184 -11.67 -10.79 9.65
CA ASP A 184 -10.96 -9.52 9.69
C ASP A 184 -11.88 -8.36 9.27
N MET A 185 -12.66 -8.51 8.18
CA MET A 185 -13.62 -7.51 7.75
C MET A 185 -14.70 -7.25 8.79
N ASP A 186 -15.22 -8.30 9.43
CA ASP A 186 -16.22 -8.16 10.49
C ASP A 186 -15.63 -7.49 11.74
N GLY A 187 -14.39 -7.81 12.10
CA GLY A 187 -13.66 -7.12 13.15
C GLY A 187 -13.50 -5.61 12.86
N MET A 188 -13.14 -5.25 11.63
CA MET A 188 -13.02 -3.85 11.22
C MET A 188 -14.36 -3.10 11.25
N ARG A 189 -15.45 -3.73 10.82
CA ARG A 189 -16.81 -3.14 10.89
C ARG A 189 -17.19 -2.85 12.35
N ARG A 190 -17.04 -3.84 13.24
CA ARG A 190 -17.31 -3.66 14.69
C ARG A 190 -16.47 -2.52 15.29
N ALA A 191 -15.18 -2.46 14.96
CA ALA A 191 -14.30 -1.39 15.45
C ALA A 191 -14.68 0.00 14.94
N ARG A 192 -15.21 0.12 13.71
CA ARG A 192 -15.74 1.38 13.17
C ARG A 192 -17.00 1.82 13.90
N GLU A 193 -17.94 0.90 14.13
CA GLU A 193 -19.18 1.16 14.85
C GLU A 193 -18.92 1.60 16.29
N GLU A 194 -17.98 0.95 16.99
CA GLU A 194 -17.59 1.37 18.33
C GLU A 194 -16.97 2.77 18.36
N ARG A 195 -16.08 3.09 17.40
CA ARG A 195 -15.52 4.44 17.30
C ARG A 195 -16.61 5.48 17.05
N GLY A 196 -17.54 5.19 16.14
CA GLY A 196 -18.71 6.05 15.90
C GLY A 196 -19.54 6.29 17.14
N ARG A 197 -19.88 5.21 17.89
CA ARG A 197 -20.61 5.30 19.16
C ARG A 197 -19.87 6.14 20.22
N ARG A 198 -18.55 5.96 20.33
CA ARG A 198 -17.71 6.74 21.25
C ARG A 198 -17.65 8.22 20.87
N ALA A 199 -17.56 8.53 19.57
CA ALA A 199 -17.54 9.90 19.07
C ALA A 199 -18.85 10.63 19.38
N VAL A 200 -20.00 9.99 19.14
CA VAL A 200 -21.33 10.55 19.49
C VAL A 200 -21.48 10.79 21.00
N ARG A 201 -20.98 9.88 21.85
CA ARG A 201 -21.04 10.06 23.32
C ARG A 201 -20.13 11.17 23.85
N ARG A 202 -19.12 11.60 23.07
CA ARG A 202 -18.18 12.68 23.44
C ARG A 202 -18.52 14.02 22.81
N ALA A 203 -19.49 14.06 21.92
CA ALA A 203 -20.02 15.32 21.40
C ALA A 203 -20.71 16.07 22.53
N PRO A 204 -20.42 17.40 22.70
CA PRO A 204 -20.98 18.23 23.76
C PRO A 204 -22.49 18.41 23.61
#